data_74bed025d37398849657e084b68b423c
#
_entry.id   74bed025d37398849657e084b68b423c
#
_cell.length_a   1.000
_cell.length_b   1.000
_cell.length_c   1.000
_cell.angle_alpha   90.00
_cell.angle_beta   90.00
_cell.angle_gamma   90.00
#
_symmetry.space_group_name_H-M   'P 1'
#
loop_
_entity.id
_entity.type
_entity.pdbx_description
1 polymer ?
#
loop_
_entity_poly.entity_id
_entity_poly.type
_entity_poly.pdbx_seq_one_letter_code
_entity_poly.pdbx_strand_id
1 'polypeptide(L)'
;MMITQLNNLCGIDIGCTNIKMTAILDGTIHTRTIPSGDNLSKSSLIQAITNFYQSFDSNFNGLGIAFSGCTIDGCTVCHTTLSCLNGLTAKDFYHLTKKVLLINDSNATALSGLLEYPDAKVLLGVTNGTGIGLGITINGELFTGGNGLAGEIYGNSIFNFSLNPTKVGKICSGSKILKKMNGTSVDSDIITTASSYMGSQLVSLIHVFNPNVIYFSGGGFKFPGYLDSTIKFVQEHAYPHFLNNLTMVYSSFDSFSGCFGAMKFVKESSF
;
A
#
# COMPACT_ATOMS: atom_id res chain seq x y z
N MET A 1 18.13 6.37 -12.58
CA MET A 1 17.18 7.25 -13.29
C MET A 1 15.81 7.34 -12.56
N MET A 2 15.25 6.26 -12.05
CA MET A 2 13.93 6.22 -11.39
C MET A 2 13.83 7.05 -10.09
N ILE A 3 14.82 6.99 -9.22
CA ILE A 3 14.83 7.66 -7.91
C ILE A 3 15.20 9.16 -8.01
N THR A 4 16.02 9.52 -9.01
CA THR A 4 16.43 10.91 -9.21
C THR A 4 15.27 11.88 -9.46
N GLN A 5 14.19 11.38 -10.02
CA GLN A 5 12.96 12.18 -10.20
C GLN A 5 12.24 12.54 -8.91
N LEU A 6 12.51 11.83 -7.81
CA LEU A 6 11.93 12.09 -6.47
C LEU A 6 12.89 12.86 -5.55
N ASN A 7 13.99 13.38 -6.09
CA ASN A 7 14.96 14.14 -5.31
C ASN A 7 14.30 15.36 -4.64
N ASN A 8 14.75 15.69 -3.46
CA ASN A 8 14.22 16.75 -2.60
C ASN A 8 12.73 16.55 -2.22
N LEU A 9 12.29 15.29 -2.09
CA LEU A 9 10.98 14.95 -1.56
C LEU A 9 11.09 14.09 -0.29
N CYS A 10 10.09 14.24 0.56
CA CYS A 10 9.91 13.42 1.74
C CYS A 10 8.60 12.62 1.63
N GLY A 11 8.66 11.33 1.93
CA GLY A 11 7.51 10.41 1.91
C GLY A 11 7.37 9.68 3.24
N ILE A 12 6.16 9.62 3.74
CA ILE A 12 5.80 8.95 4.98
C ILE A 12 4.76 7.88 4.65
N ASP A 13 4.86 6.73 5.30
CA ASP A 13 3.85 5.67 5.24
C ASP A 13 3.44 5.28 6.67
N ILE A 14 2.22 5.62 7.06
CA ILE A 14 1.69 5.42 8.40
C ILE A 14 0.85 4.13 8.40
N GLY A 15 1.51 3.01 8.66
CA GLY A 15 0.87 1.71 8.83
C GLY A 15 0.47 1.43 10.27
N CYS A 16 -0.39 0.41 10.47
CA CYS A 16 -0.89 0.04 11.81
C CYS A 16 0.18 -0.48 12.77
N THR A 17 1.32 -0.95 12.26
CA THR A 17 2.40 -1.53 13.09
C THR A 17 3.63 -0.63 13.12
N ASN A 18 3.94 0.02 12.00
CA ASN A 18 5.12 0.86 11.85
C ASN A 18 4.79 2.10 11.03
N ILE A 19 5.44 3.20 11.36
CA ILE A 19 5.55 4.40 10.53
C ILE A 19 6.90 4.33 9.84
N LYS A 20 6.87 4.38 8.52
CA LYS A 20 8.06 4.40 7.68
C LYS A 20 8.22 5.78 7.09
N MET A 21 9.43 6.26 7.04
CA MET A 21 9.77 7.60 6.58
C MET A 21 10.95 7.50 5.63
N THR A 22 10.88 8.20 4.53
CA THR A 22 11.92 8.24 3.50
C THR A 22 12.11 9.67 3.03
N ALA A 23 13.37 10.08 2.93
CA ALA A 23 13.78 11.34 2.31
C ALA A 23 14.79 11.05 1.22
N ILE A 24 14.72 11.77 0.10
CA ILE A 24 15.69 11.67 -0.99
C ILE A 24 16.35 13.03 -1.16
N LEU A 25 17.65 13.08 -0.89
CA LEU A 25 18.48 14.28 -1.01
C LEU A 25 19.74 13.94 -1.81
N ASP A 26 20.03 14.74 -2.80
CA ASP A 26 21.21 14.58 -3.67
C ASP A 26 21.39 13.15 -4.21
N GLY A 27 20.25 12.51 -4.55
CA GLY A 27 20.21 11.12 -5.01
C GLY A 27 20.40 10.06 -3.91
N THR A 28 20.60 10.47 -2.66
CA THR A 28 20.75 9.56 -1.51
C THR A 28 19.40 9.32 -0.84
N ILE A 29 19.10 8.05 -0.57
CA ILE A 29 17.88 7.65 0.13
C ILE A 29 18.19 7.53 1.62
N HIS A 30 17.44 8.26 2.43
CA HIS A 30 17.47 8.19 3.89
C HIS A 30 16.16 7.58 4.38
N THR A 31 16.23 6.56 5.22
CA THR A 31 15.05 5.88 5.73
C THR A 31 15.05 5.82 7.25
N ARG A 32 13.84 5.83 7.83
CA ARG A 32 13.62 5.61 9.25
C ARG A 32 12.31 4.85 9.45
N THR A 33 12.32 3.93 10.40
CA THR A 33 11.12 3.21 10.83
C THR A 33 10.96 3.36 12.34
N ILE A 34 9.74 3.70 12.76
CA ILE A 34 9.38 3.75 14.18
C ILE A 34 8.09 2.93 14.40
N PRO A 35 7.89 2.36 15.59
CA PRO A 35 6.64 1.69 15.91
C PRO A 35 5.45 2.66 15.83
N SER A 36 4.33 2.19 15.35
CA SER A 36 3.01 2.78 15.54
C SER A 36 2.21 1.91 16.53
N GLY A 37 0.94 2.14 16.66
CA GLY A 37 0.04 1.33 17.48
C GLY A 37 -0.99 2.20 18.22
N ASP A 38 -1.84 1.53 19.00
CA ASP A 38 -3.03 2.15 19.60
C ASP A 38 -2.71 3.27 20.62
N ASN A 39 -1.50 3.27 21.18
CA ASN A 39 -1.04 4.24 22.17
C ASN A 39 -0.41 5.51 21.54
N LEU A 40 -0.25 5.55 20.21
CA LEU A 40 0.33 6.71 19.55
C LEU A 40 -0.71 7.83 19.46
N SER A 41 -0.40 8.99 20.06
CA SER A 41 -1.26 10.18 19.92
C SER A 41 -1.02 10.90 18.59
N LYS A 42 -2.02 11.67 18.12
CA LYS A 42 -1.87 12.54 16.93
C LYS A 42 -0.69 13.51 17.09
N SER A 43 -0.52 14.10 18.28
CA SER A 43 0.59 15.02 18.55
C SER A 43 1.96 14.33 18.49
N SER A 44 2.07 13.11 19.03
CA SER A 44 3.33 12.33 18.96
C SER A 44 3.66 11.91 17.52
N LEU A 45 2.63 11.56 16.73
CA LEU A 45 2.79 11.27 15.30
C LEU A 45 3.33 12.48 14.54
N ILE A 46 2.68 13.65 14.69
CA ILE A 46 3.10 14.90 14.05
C ILE A 46 4.55 15.25 14.47
N GLN A 47 4.86 15.13 15.76
CA GLN A 47 6.21 15.41 16.27
C GLN A 47 7.26 14.46 15.67
N ALA A 48 6.96 13.17 15.56
CA ALA A 48 7.88 12.20 14.97
C ALA A 48 8.20 12.50 13.50
N ILE A 49 7.17 12.85 12.72
CA ILE A 49 7.32 13.25 11.30
C ILE A 49 8.09 14.57 11.22
N THR A 50 7.77 15.56 12.07
CA THR A 50 8.47 16.82 12.15
C THR A 50 9.96 16.63 12.45
N ASN A 51 10.30 15.81 13.44
CA ASN A 51 11.68 15.51 13.81
C ASN A 51 12.45 14.83 12.67
N PHE A 52 11.81 13.91 11.93
CA PHE A 52 12.44 13.29 10.77
C PHE A 52 12.67 14.31 9.66
N TYR A 53 11.66 15.10 9.31
CA TYR A 53 11.74 16.10 8.25
C TYR A 53 12.83 17.16 8.55
N GLN A 54 12.90 17.63 9.78
CA GLN A 54 13.86 18.66 10.23
C GLN A 54 15.26 18.11 10.55
N SER A 55 15.45 16.77 10.55
CA SER A 55 16.79 16.20 10.75
C SER A 55 17.75 16.41 9.58
N PHE A 56 17.26 16.99 8.51
CA PHE A 56 18.03 17.34 7.30
C PHE A 56 18.15 18.87 7.20
N ASP A 57 19.37 19.37 6.95
CA ASP A 57 19.64 20.79 6.70
C ASP A 57 19.19 21.23 5.30
N SER A 58 18.02 20.79 4.89
CA SER A 58 17.48 21.00 3.54
C SER A 58 15.97 21.19 3.55
N ASN A 59 15.47 22.06 2.69
CA ASN A 59 14.04 22.22 2.48
C ASN A 59 13.57 21.24 1.39
N PHE A 60 12.66 20.35 1.74
CA PHE A 60 12.02 19.48 0.74
C PHE A 60 10.99 20.25 -0.09
N ASN A 61 10.90 19.90 -1.36
CA ASN A 61 9.93 20.46 -2.31
C ASN A 61 8.49 19.98 -2.05
N GLY A 62 8.32 18.99 -1.17
CA GLY A 62 7.01 18.47 -0.78
C GLY A 62 7.09 17.30 0.17
N LEU A 63 5.98 17.05 0.85
CA LEU A 63 5.76 15.98 1.80
C LEU A 63 4.53 15.17 1.40
N GLY A 64 4.75 13.91 1.02
CA GLY A 64 3.68 12.94 0.77
C GLY A 64 3.46 12.05 1.98
N ILE A 65 2.20 11.83 2.37
CA ILE A 65 1.86 11.01 3.51
C ILE A 65 0.85 9.95 3.08
N ALA A 66 1.30 8.70 3.02
CA ALA A 66 0.45 7.53 2.87
C ALA A 66 -0.07 7.10 4.24
N PHE A 67 -1.31 6.62 4.29
CA PHE A 67 -1.93 6.18 5.53
C PHE A 67 -2.97 5.08 5.28
N SER A 68 -3.20 4.24 6.30
CA SER A 68 -4.26 3.23 6.27
C SER A 68 -5.60 3.86 6.65
N GLY A 69 -6.52 3.95 5.70
CA GLY A 69 -7.83 4.60 5.83
C GLY A 69 -8.24 5.33 4.57
N CYS A 70 -9.29 6.13 4.66
CA CYS A 70 -9.74 7.00 3.57
C CYS A 70 -9.84 8.46 4.02
N THR A 71 -10.12 9.36 3.09
CA THR A 71 -10.33 10.78 3.38
C THR A 71 -11.80 11.17 3.16
N ILE A 72 -12.29 12.11 3.96
CA ILE A 72 -13.53 12.83 3.68
C ILE A 72 -13.16 14.03 2.81
N ASP A 73 -13.86 14.21 1.69
CA ASP A 73 -13.63 15.30 0.72
C ASP A 73 -12.16 15.44 0.26
N GLY A 74 -11.43 14.31 0.23
CA GLY A 74 -10.02 14.27 -0.12
C GLY A 74 -9.06 14.92 0.88
N CYS A 75 -9.54 15.38 2.02
CA CYS A 75 -8.77 16.25 2.92
C CYS A 75 -8.53 15.67 4.31
N THR A 76 -9.58 15.12 4.94
CA THR A 76 -9.52 14.69 6.35
C THR A 76 -9.53 13.19 6.45
N VAL A 77 -8.54 12.62 7.12
CA VAL A 77 -8.45 11.16 7.31
C VAL A 77 -9.57 10.64 8.19
N CYS A 78 -10.21 9.59 7.74
CA CYS A 78 -11.30 8.90 8.44
C CYS A 78 -11.24 7.39 8.19
N HIS A 79 -12.16 6.64 8.81
CA HIS A 79 -12.28 5.18 8.64
C HIS A 79 -10.96 4.43 8.77
N THR A 80 -10.11 4.86 9.69
CA THR A 80 -8.83 4.24 10.01
C THR A 80 -8.92 3.41 11.28
N THR A 81 -8.08 2.38 11.37
CA THR A 81 -7.93 1.59 12.60
C THR A 81 -6.99 2.25 13.61
N LEU A 82 -6.21 3.25 13.19
CA LEU A 82 -5.32 4.01 14.06
C LEU A 82 -6.01 5.30 14.53
N SER A 83 -6.33 5.38 15.80
CA SER A 83 -7.02 6.53 16.39
C SER A 83 -6.28 7.87 16.19
N CYS A 84 -4.96 7.85 16.18
CA CYS A 84 -4.12 9.03 15.96
C CYS A 84 -4.27 9.66 14.56
N LEU A 85 -4.79 8.91 13.59
CA LEU A 85 -5.02 9.40 12.23
C LEU A 85 -6.38 10.10 12.06
N ASN A 86 -7.35 9.85 12.95
CA ASN A 86 -8.66 10.48 12.82
C ASN A 86 -8.56 11.99 12.88
N GLY A 87 -9.07 12.65 11.85
CA GLY A 87 -9.02 14.11 11.72
C GLY A 87 -7.61 14.65 11.37
N LEU A 88 -6.68 13.80 10.92
CA LEU A 88 -5.40 14.25 10.37
C LEU A 88 -5.64 14.95 9.04
N THR A 89 -4.97 16.07 8.81
CA THR A 89 -5.05 16.86 7.59
C THR A 89 -3.68 17.31 7.12
N ALA A 90 -3.56 17.72 5.86
CA ALA A 90 -2.34 18.34 5.35
C ALA A 90 -1.91 19.58 6.15
N LYS A 91 -2.87 20.32 6.71
CA LYS A 91 -2.63 21.54 7.51
C LYS A 91 -1.82 21.28 8.76
N ASP A 92 -1.91 20.07 9.32
CA ASP A 92 -1.13 19.66 10.50
C ASP A 92 0.40 19.74 10.23
N PHE A 93 0.82 19.77 8.95
CA PHE A 93 2.23 19.76 8.52
C PHE A 93 2.64 21.02 7.74
N TYR A 94 1.77 22.05 7.62
CA TYR A 94 2.10 23.27 6.88
C TYR A 94 3.21 24.13 7.51
N HIS A 95 3.62 23.80 8.72
CA HIS A 95 4.80 24.38 9.36
C HIS A 95 6.13 23.82 8.77
N LEU A 96 6.08 22.68 8.07
CA LEU A 96 7.22 22.06 7.39
C LEU A 96 7.34 22.51 5.93
N THR A 97 6.25 22.42 5.20
CA THR A 97 6.15 22.82 3.79
C THR A 97 4.68 23.08 3.44
N LYS A 98 4.45 23.94 2.44
CA LYS A 98 3.08 24.17 1.95
C LYS A 98 2.57 23.07 1.03
N LYS A 99 3.47 22.32 0.40
CA LYS A 99 3.13 21.22 -0.50
C LYS A 99 3.06 19.90 0.28
N VAL A 100 1.93 19.65 0.92
CA VAL A 100 1.65 18.43 1.69
C VAL A 100 0.42 17.74 1.10
N LEU A 101 0.54 16.46 0.77
CA LEU A 101 -0.57 15.65 0.28
C LEU A 101 -0.71 14.35 1.07
N LEU A 102 -1.97 13.97 1.27
CA LEU A 102 -2.39 12.73 1.93
C LEU A 102 -2.94 11.76 0.88
N ILE A 103 -2.58 10.47 1.01
CA ILE A 103 -3.02 9.42 0.09
C ILE A 103 -3.24 8.10 0.86
N ASN A 104 -4.21 7.30 0.43
CA ASN A 104 -4.36 5.94 0.96
C ASN A 104 -3.11 5.10 0.67
N ASP A 105 -2.71 4.20 1.58
CA ASP A 105 -1.50 3.37 1.51
C ASP A 105 -1.44 2.44 0.27
N SER A 106 -2.58 1.87 -0.11
CA SER A 106 -2.66 0.99 -1.27
C SER A 106 -2.60 1.77 -2.58
N ASN A 107 -3.22 2.95 -2.62
CA ASN A 107 -3.11 3.88 -3.73
C ASN A 107 -1.65 4.37 -3.90
N ALA A 108 -0.97 4.68 -2.81
CA ALA A 108 0.45 5.00 -2.84
C ALA A 108 1.29 3.83 -3.35
N THR A 109 0.98 2.60 -2.94
CA THR A 109 1.65 1.39 -3.47
C THR A 109 1.47 1.25 -4.97
N ALA A 110 0.28 1.48 -5.51
CA ALA A 110 0.07 1.45 -6.97
C ALA A 110 0.90 2.52 -7.69
N LEU A 111 0.95 3.74 -7.15
CA LEU A 111 1.79 4.80 -7.70
C LEU A 111 3.29 4.47 -7.63
N SER A 112 3.74 3.79 -6.56
CA SER A 112 5.14 3.35 -6.49
C SER A 112 5.48 2.33 -7.57
N GLY A 113 4.53 1.47 -7.93
CA GLY A 113 4.69 0.53 -9.05
C GLY A 113 4.90 1.21 -10.39
N LEU A 114 4.31 2.38 -10.63
CA LEU A 114 4.57 3.17 -11.83
C LEU A 114 5.99 3.78 -11.89
N LEU A 115 6.70 3.85 -10.77
CA LEU A 115 8.13 4.18 -10.80
C LEU A 115 8.96 3.07 -11.43
N GLU A 116 8.59 1.81 -11.23
CA GLU A 116 9.27 0.63 -11.79
C GLU A 116 8.71 0.23 -13.15
N TYR A 117 7.42 0.46 -13.38
CA TYR A 117 6.69 0.09 -14.60
C TYR A 117 5.94 1.29 -15.19
N PRO A 118 6.67 2.32 -15.68
CA PRO A 118 6.06 3.58 -16.11
C PRO A 118 5.12 3.44 -17.32
N ASP A 119 5.32 2.40 -18.13
CA ASP A 119 4.53 2.14 -19.34
C ASP A 119 3.31 1.25 -19.07
N ALA A 120 3.06 0.86 -17.83
CA ALA A 120 1.90 0.04 -17.49
C ALA A 120 0.60 0.82 -17.72
N LYS A 121 -0.23 0.33 -18.65
CA LYS A 121 -1.55 0.94 -18.92
C LYS A 121 -2.53 0.71 -17.77
N VAL A 122 -2.52 -0.48 -17.19
CA VAL A 122 -3.27 -0.83 -15.99
C VAL A 122 -2.34 -1.53 -15.02
N LEU A 123 -2.18 -0.96 -13.83
CA LEU A 123 -1.39 -1.55 -12.76
C LEU A 123 -2.26 -1.68 -11.51
N LEU A 124 -2.23 -2.85 -10.92
CA LEU A 124 -2.87 -3.17 -9.65
C LEU A 124 -1.81 -3.27 -8.55
N GLY A 125 -1.80 -2.32 -7.61
CA GLY A 125 -0.93 -2.33 -6.44
C GLY A 125 -1.62 -3.05 -5.28
N VAL A 126 -1.15 -4.24 -4.93
CA VAL A 126 -1.75 -5.08 -3.88
C VAL A 126 -0.90 -5.02 -2.63
N THR A 127 -1.47 -4.50 -1.55
CA THR A 127 -0.82 -4.45 -0.24
C THR A 127 -1.29 -5.58 0.65
N ASN A 128 -0.38 -6.23 1.37
CA ASN A 128 -0.72 -7.21 2.39
C ASN A 128 0.13 -7.00 3.65
N GLY A 129 -0.52 -6.48 4.67
CA GLY A 129 0.08 -6.22 5.99
C GLY A 129 -0.90 -6.59 7.10
N THR A 130 -1.24 -5.63 7.94
CA THR A 130 -2.31 -5.79 8.93
C THR A 130 -3.67 -6.05 8.24
N GLY A 131 -3.91 -5.37 7.13
CA GLY A 131 -5.02 -5.57 6.21
C GLY A 131 -4.56 -6.02 4.83
N ILE A 132 -5.50 -5.97 3.89
CA ILE A 132 -5.28 -6.13 2.46
C ILE A 132 -5.89 -4.92 1.79
N GLY A 133 -5.17 -4.31 0.87
CA GLY A 133 -5.67 -3.20 0.07
C GLY A 133 -5.28 -3.36 -1.40
N LEU A 134 -5.96 -2.62 -2.24
CA LEU A 134 -5.72 -2.54 -3.67
C LEU A 134 -5.70 -1.08 -4.09
N GLY A 135 -4.62 -0.65 -4.71
CA GLY A 135 -4.58 0.59 -5.49
C GLY A 135 -4.67 0.26 -6.97
N ILE A 136 -5.27 1.13 -7.75
CA ILE A 136 -5.49 0.91 -9.18
C ILE A 136 -4.97 2.13 -9.94
N THR A 137 -4.12 1.92 -10.94
CA THR A 137 -3.76 2.98 -11.88
C THR A 137 -4.17 2.58 -13.30
N ILE A 138 -4.68 3.54 -14.06
CA ILE A 138 -5.10 3.38 -15.46
C ILE A 138 -4.45 4.50 -16.27
N ASN A 139 -3.67 4.13 -17.30
CA ASN A 139 -2.93 5.07 -18.13
C ASN A 139 -2.03 6.04 -17.34
N GLY A 140 -1.40 5.55 -16.27
CA GLY A 140 -0.52 6.35 -15.40
C GLY A 140 -1.22 7.15 -14.32
N GLU A 141 -2.55 7.22 -14.32
CA GLU A 141 -3.36 7.97 -13.36
C GLU A 141 -4.02 7.06 -12.33
N LEU A 142 -4.15 7.55 -11.09
CA LEU A 142 -4.80 6.83 -10.02
C LEU A 142 -6.32 6.76 -10.26
N PHE A 143 -6.87 5.55 -10.23
CA PHE A 143 -8.30 5.30 -10.30
C PHE A 143 -8.87 5.11 -8.89
N THR A 144 -9.63 6.08 -8.41
CA THR A 144 -10.22 6.06 -7.06
C THR A 144 -11.72 5.74 -7.05
N GLY A 145 -12.33 5.54 -8.22
CA GLY A 145 -13.77 5.28 -8.34
C GLY A 145 -14.63 6.52 -8.06
N GLY A 146 -15.94 6.32 -8.02
CA GLY A 146 -16.91 7.42 -7.92
C GLY A 146 -16.87 8.21 -6.61
N ASN A 147 -16.44 7.59 -5.51
CA ASN A 147 -16.43 8.16 -4.17
C ASN A 147 -15.06 8.05 -3.48
N GLY A 148 -13.98 7.83 -4.22
CA GLY A 148 -12.63 7.70 -3.65
C GLY A 148 -12.33 6.38 -2.92
N LEU A 149 -13.18 5.37 -3.04
CA LEU A 149 -13.09 4.10 -2.29
C LEU A 149 -12.82 2.89 -3.19
N ALA A 150 -12.38 3.07 -4.43
CA ALA A 150 -11.98 1.94 -5.27
C ALA A 150 -10.81 1.19 -4.61
N GLY A 151 -10.88 -0.14 -4.65
CA GLY A 151 -9.81 -0.98 -4.12
C GLY A 151 -10.00 -1.51 -2.70
N GLU A 152 -11.12 -1.24 -2.03
CA GLU A 152 -11.44 -1.75 -0.68
C GLU A 152 -11.75 -3.25 -0.67
N ILE A 153 -10.80 -4.06 -1.18
CA ILE A 153 -10.97 -5.52 -1.36
C ILE A 153 -10.95 -6.33 -0.05
N TYR A 154 -10.48 -5.74 1.07
CA TYR A 154 -10.53 -6.41 2.37
C TYR A 154 -11.96 -6.88 2.70
N GLY A 155 -12.94 -6.07 2.34
CA GLY A 155 -14.34 -6.29 2.59
C GLY A 155 -15.02 -7.28 1.65
N ASN A 156 -14.36 -7.69 0.56
CA ASN A 156 -14.93 -8.62 -0.42
C ASN A 156 -15.34 -9.91 0.27
N SER A 157 -16.57 -10.33 -0.02
CA SER A 157 -17.12 -11.57 0.53
C SER A 157 -16.75 -12.75 -0.36
N ILE A 158 -16.29 -13.80 0.27
CA ILE A 158 -16.11 -15.13 -0.32
C ILE A 158 -17.02 -16.11 0.41
N PHE A 159 -17.52 -17.09 -0.30
CA PHE A 159 -18.43 -18.10 0.24
C PHE A 159 -17.68 -19.42 0.40
N ASN A 160 -17.86 -20.06 1.54
CA ASN A 160 -17.46 -21.45 1.73
C ASN A 160 -18.56 -22.40 1.18
N PHE A 161 -18.31 -23.69 1.21
CA PHE A 161 -19.27 -24.71 0.76
C PHE A 161 -20.63 -24.65 1.50
N SER A 162 -20.67 -24.07 2.70
CA SER A 162 -21.92 -23.88 3.47
C SER A 162 -22.59 -22.53 3.15
N LEU A 163 -22.17 -21.83 2.11
CA LEU A 163 -22.67 -20.51 1.67
C LEU A 163 -22.57 -19.43 2.77
N ASN A 164 -21.68 -19.60 3.74
CA ASN A 164 -21.42 -18.59 4.75
C ASN A 164 -20.40 -17.57 4.22
N PRO A 165 -20.78 -16.28 4.12
CA PRO A 165 -19.87 -15.25 3.64
C PRO A 165 -18.77 -14.98 4.66
N THR A 166 -17.54 -14.91 4.18
CA THR A 166 -16.39 -14.49 4.98
C THR A 166 -15.61 -13.41 4.21
N LYS A 167 -15.13 -12.39 4.92
CA LYS A 167 -14.34 -11.34 4.30
C LYS A 167 -12.94 -11.86 3.95
N VAL A 168 -12.47 -11.57 2.72
CA VAL A 168 -11.13 -11.95 2.23
C VAL A 168 -10.04 -11.55 3.22
N GLY A 169 -10.08 -10.31 3.70
CA GLY A 169 -9.09 -9.83 4.66
C GLY A 169 -9.01 -10.60 5.98
N LYS A 170 -10.09 -11.29 6.38
CA LYS A 170 -10.08 -12.16 7.58
C LYS A 170 -9.33 -13.48 7.36
N ILE A 171 -9.05 -13.85 6.12
CA ILE A 171 -8.33 -15.08 5.78
C ILE A 171 -6.92 -14.76 5.30
N CYS A 172 -6.79 -13.81 4.38
CA CYS A 172 -5.58 -13.60 3.58
C CYS A 172 -4.64 -12.53 4.14
N SER A 173 -5.09 -11.64 5.08
CA SER A 173 -4.18 -10.60 5.58
C SER A 173 -3.07 -11.15 6.45
N GLY A 174 -1.89 -10.54 6.37
CA GLY A 174 -0.70 -10.96 7.12
C GLY A 174 -0.94 -11.04 8.62
N SER A 175 -1.68 -10.10 9.22
CA SER A 175 -2.01 -10.14 10.65
C SER A 175 -2.88 -11.34 11.01
N LYS A 176 -3.78 -11.78 10.13
CA LYS A 176 -4.65 -12.93 10.39
C LYS A 176 -3.94 -14.25 10.18
N ILE A 177 -3.05 -14.31 9.18
CA ILE A 177 -2.14 -15.45 8.98
C ILE A 177 -1.26 -15.61 10.22
N LEU A 178 -0.58 -14.54 10.65
CA LEU A 178 0.28 -14.56 11.84
C LEU A 178 -0.47 -15.00 13.10
N LYS A 179 -1.70 -14.48 13.29
CA LYS A 179 -2.54 -14.86 14.44
C LYS A 179 -2.90 -16.35 14.43
N LYS A 180 -3.18 -16.93 13.26
CA LYS A 180 -3.49 -18.37 13.13
C LYS A 180 -2.29 -19.25 13.39
N MET A 181 -1.08 -18.80 13.04
CA MET A 181 0.17 -19.52 13.27
C MET A 181 0.56 -19.60 14.75
N ASN A 182 -0.04 -18.81 15.66
CA ASN A 182 0.20 -18.82 17.11
C ASN A 182 1.68 -18.82 17.53
N GLY A 183 2.56 -18.16 16.73
CA GLY A 183 4.00 -18.14 17.00
C GLY A 183 4.74 -19.44 16.69
N THR A 184 4.09 -20.43 16.08
CA THR A 184 4.71 -21.67 15.59
C THR A 184 5.36 -21.47 14.22
N SER A 185 6.11 -22.48 13.75
CA SER A 185 6.64 -22.53 12.39
C SER A 185 5.53 -22.34 11.34
N VAL A 186 5.91 -21.89 10.14
CA VAL A 186 4.99 -21.69 9.02
C VAL A 186 4.11 -22.92 8.80
N ASP A 187 2.80 -22.78 9.02
CA ASP A 187 1.83 -23.83 8.76
C ASP A 187 1.45 -23.79 7.27
N SER A 188 1.80 -24.87 6.57
CA SER A 188 1.57 -25.01 5.13
C SER A 188 0.09 -24.90 4.75
N ASP A 189 -0.82 -25.41 5.59
CA ASP A 189 -2.26 -25.44 5.31
C ASP A 189 -2.87 -24.04 5.45
N ILE A 190 -2.38 -23.26 6.42
CA ILE A 190 -2.77 -21.86 6.59
C ILE A 190 -2.32 -21.04 5.36
N ILE A 191 -1.07 -21.23 4.92
CA ILE A 191 -0.51 -20.55 3.75
C ILE A 191 -1.26 -20.96 2.48
N THR A 192 -1.46 -22.26 2.25
CA THR A 192 -2.19 -22.79 1.09
C THR A 192 -3.62 -22.24 1.03
N THR A 193 -4.31 -22.24 2.16
CA THR A 193 -5.66 -21.65 2.24
C THR A 193 -5.64 -20.16 1.92
N ALA A 194 -4.78 -19.40 2.55
CA ALA A 194 -4.72 -17.95 2.37
C ALA A 194 -4.32 -17.58 0.93
N SER A 195 -3.34 -18.28 0.33
CA SER A 195 -2.89 -18.03 -1.04
C SER A 195 -3.96 -18.39 -2.07
N SER A 196 -4.72 -19.47 -1.87
CA SER A 196 -5.83 -19.85 -2.77
C SER A 196 -6.94 -18.80 -2.77
N TYR A 197 -7.31 -18.28 -1.61
CA TYR A 197 -8.31 -17.22 -1.54
C TYR A 197 -7.79 -15.89 -2.11
N MET A 198 -6.54 -15.52 -1.85
CA MET A 198 -5.92 -14.34 -2.46
C MET A 198 -5.84 -14.51 -3.98
N GLY A 199 -5.37 -15.66 -4.45
CA GLY A 199 -5.29 -15.97 -5.88
C GLY A 199 -6.66 -15.89 -6.57
N SER A 200 -7.71 -16.40 -5.95
CA SER A 200 -9.08 -16.29 -6.47
C SER A 200 -9.53 -14.84 -6.62
N GLN A 201 -9.22 -13.97 -5.65
CA GLN A 201 -9.52 -12.54 -5.78
C GLN A 201 -8.73 -11.90 -6.93
N LEU A 202 -7.44 -12.24 -7.07
CA LEU A 202 -6.61 -11.74 -8.16
C LEU A 202 -7.10 -12.20 -9.52
N VAL A 203 -7.53 -13.46 -9.68
CA VAL A 203 -8.15 -13.96 -10.91
C VAL A 203 -9.36 -13.12 -11.29
N SER A 204 -10.25 -12.82 -10.33
CA SER A 204 -11.40 -11.96 -10.56
C SER A 204 -11.00 -10.54 -11.01
N LEU A 205 -10.00 -9.95 -10.37
CA LEU A 205 -9.49 -8.63 -10.73
C LEU A 205 -8.80 -8.63 -12.10
N ILE A 206 -8.07 -9.69 -12.43
CA ILE A 206 -7.43 -9.86 -13.74
C ILE A 206 -8.50 -9.87 -14.85
N HIS A 207 -9.58 -10.61 -14.65
CA HIS A 207 -10.66 -10.68 -15.65
C HIS A 207 -11.45 -9.37 -15.79
N VAL A 208 -11.52 -8.54 -14.72
CA VAL A 208 -12.22 -7.24 -14.75
C VAL A 208 -11.34 -6.13 -15.33
N PHE A 209 -10.08 -6.04 -14.90
CA PHE A 209 -9.20 -4.92 -15.22
C PHE A 209 -8.22 -5.22 -16.35
N ASN A 210 -7.95 -6.48 -16.66
CA ASN A 210 -6.94 -6.91 -17.64
C ASN A 210 -5.60 -6.16 -17.44
N PRO A 211 -4.96 -6.25 -16.25
CA PRO A 211 -3.78 -5.47 -15.92
C PRO A 211 -2.54 -5.92 -16.68
N ASN A 212 -1.61 -4.97 -16.91
CA ASN A 212 -0.26 -5.28 -17.37
C ASN A 212 0.66 -5.69 -16.21
N VAL A 213 0.39 -5.14 -15.00
CA VAL A 213 1.20 -5.36 -13.83
C VAL A 213 0.32 -5.59 -12.61
N ILE A 214 0.63 -6.63 -11.84
CA ILE A 214 0.22 -6.76 -10.44
C ILE A 214 1.46 -6.57 -9.58
N TYR A 215 1.45 -5.51 -8.81
CA TYR A 215 2.58 -5.04 -8.01
C TYR A 215 2.30 -5.31 -6.54
N PHE A 216 3.03 -6.27 -5.96
CA PHE A 216 2.83 -6.69 -4.58
C PHE A 216 3.71 -5.92 -3.61
N SER A 217 3.17 -5.57 -2.45
CA SER A 217 3.91 -4.97 -1.34
C SER A 217 3.34 -5.40 0.01
N GLY A 218 4.14 -5.24 1.05
CA GLY A 218 3.76 -5.52 2.43
C GLY A 218 4.27 -6.86 2.97
N GLY A 219 4.47 -6.88 4.29
CA GLY A 219 5.11 -8.00 4.99
C GLY A 219 4.35 -9.32 4.94
N GLY A 220 3.04 -9.28 4.69
CA GLY A 220 2.23 -10.50 4.57
C GLY A 220 2.64 -11.39 3.40
N PHE A 221 3.07 -10.81 2.28
CA PHE A 221 3.57 -11.57 1.14
C PHE A 221 4.95 -12.20 1.37
N LYS A 222 5.66 -11.80 2.44
CA LYS A 222 6.96 -12.38 2.82
C LYS A 222 6.85 -13.69 3.61
N PHE A 223 5.66 -14.11 4.00
CA PHE A 223 5.51 -15.44 4.58
C PHE A 223 5.97 -16.49 3.55
N PRO A 224 6.82 -17.44 3.96
CA PRO A 224 7.35 -18.46 3.07
C PRO A 224 6.28 -19.18 2.26
N GLY A 225 6.41 -19.15 0.93
CA GLY A 225 5.49 -19.78 0.00
C GLY A 225 4.18 -19.03 -0.26
N TYR A 226 3.85 -17.96 0.47
CA TYR A 226 2.56 -17.30 0.31
C TYR A 226 2.41 -16.60 -1.05
N LEU A 227 3.37 -15.76 -1.43
CA LEU A 227 3.33 -15.08 -2.73
C LEU A 227 3.44 -16.06 -3.89
N ASP A 228 4.38 -17.01 -3.80
CA ASP A 228 4.59 -18.00 -4.87
C ASP A 228 3.36 -18.86 -5.10
N SER A 229 2.73 -19.34 -4.02
CA SER A 229 1.47 -20.10 -4.11
C SER A 229 0.31 -19.26 -4.63
N THR A 230 0.27 -17.97 -4.29
CA THR A 230 -0.73 -17.03 -4.83
C THR A 230 -0.55 -16.86 -6.35
N ILE A 231 0.68 -16.62 -6.81
CA ILE A 231 1.01 -16.49 -8.24
C ILE A 231 0.69 -17.78 -8.99
N LYS A 232 1.09 -18.93 -8.42
CA LYS A 232 0.80 -20.24 -9.00
C LYS A 232 -0.71 -20.44 -9.17
N PHE A 233 -1.51 -20.14 -8.15
CA PHE A 233 -2.97 -20.22 -8.23
C PHE A 233 -3.51 -19.36 -9.38
N VAL A 234 -3.03 -18.12 -9.53
CA VAL A 234 -3.43 -17.24 -10.63
C VAL A 234 -3.09 -17.86 -11.98
N GLN A 235 -1.89 -18.40 -12.15
CA GLN A 235 -1.43 -19.05 -13.40
C GLN A 235 -2.27 -20.27 -13.77
N GLU A 236 -2.77 -21.01 -12.79
CA GLU A 236 -3.59 -22.21 -13.00
C GLU A 236 -5.06 -21.91 -13.29
N HIS A 237 -5.58 -20.74 -12.85
CA HIS A 237 -7.03 -20.47 -12.87
C HIS A 237 -7.44 -19.25 -13.70
N ALA A 238 -6.54 -18.33 -14.02
CA ALA A 238 -6.87 -17.27 -14.97
C ALA A 238 -6.86 -17.79 -16.41
N TYR A 239 -7.73 -17.21 -17.27
CA TYR A 239 -7.70 -17.58 -18.68
C TYR A 239 -6.35 -17.21 -19.31
N PRO A 240 -5.74 -18.09 -20.11
CA PRO A 240 -4.39 -17.92 -20.65
C PRO A 240 -4.15 -16.58 -21.37
N HIS A 241 -5.16 -16.05 -22.05
CA HIS A 241 -5.05 -14.80 -22.78
C HIS A 241 -4.75 -13.59 -21.88
N PHE A 242 -5.19 -13.62 -20.61
CA PHE A 242 -4.92 -12.56 -19.64
C PHE A 242 -3.49 -12.64 -19.07
N LEU A 243 -2.85 -13.79 -19.17
CA LEU A 243 -1.51 -14.02 -18.62
C LEU A 243 -0.39 -13.62 -19.59
N ASN A 244 -0.66 -13.51 -20.88
CA ASN A 244 0.37 -13.33 -21.91
C ASN A 244 1.22 -12.04 -21.73
N ASN A 245 0.65 -10.97 -21.20
CA ASN A 245 1.33 -9.69 -20.98
C ASN A 245 1.19 -9.21 -19.54
N LEU A 246 0.97 -10.13 -18.60
CA LEU A 246 0.83 -9.85 -17.18
C LEU A 246 2.14 -10.09 -16.46
N THR A 247 2.66 -9.05 -15.83
CA THR A 247 3.78 -9.15 -14.89
C THR A 247 3.24 -9.17 -13.45
N MET A 248 3.65 -10.16 -12.67
CA MET A 248 3.33 -10.27 -11.25
C MET A 248 4.63 -10.18 -10.46
N VAL A 249 4.82 -9.11 -9.69
CA VAL A 249 6.13 -8.80 -9.08
C VAL A 249 5.99 -8.18 -7.70
N TYR A 250 6.91 -8.55 -6.80
CA TYR A 250 7.05 -7.89 -5.50
C TYR A 250 7.89 -6.62 -5.64
N SER A 251 7.49 -5.56 -4.97
CA SER A 251 8.13 -4.24 -5.01
C SER A 251 9.62 -4.29 -4.66
N SER A 252 10.47 -3.66 -5.47
CA SER A 252 11.87 -3.44 -5.13
C SER A 252 12.06 -2.41 -4.01
N PHE A 253 11.08 -1.54 -3.78
CA PHE A 253 11.06 -0.63 -2.63
C PHE A 253 10.69 -1.31 -1.32
N ASP A 254 10.38 -2.61 -1.38
CA ASP A 254 10.03 -3.44 -0.23
C ASP A 254 8.91 -2.80 0.62
N SER A 255 9.16 -2.70 1.90
CA SER A 255 8.22 -2.14 2.87
C SER A 255 8.08 -0.62 2.80
N PHE A 256 8.86 0.07 1.97
CA PHE A 256 8.81 1.53 1.77
C PHE A 256 8.00 1.96 0.54
N SER A 257 7.33 1.05 -0.17
CA SER A 257 6.52 1.36 -1.36
C SER A 257 5.53 2.50 -1.12
N GLY A 258 4.86 2.53 0.05
CA GLY A 258 3.96 3.61 0.42
C GLY A 258 4.65 4.98 0.46
N CYS A 259 5.89 5.05 0.98
CA CYS A 259 6.68 6.29 1.00
C CYS A 259 6.98 6.79 -0.42
N PHE A 260 7.48 5.90 -1.30
CA PHE A 260 7.83 6.26 -2.68
C PHE A 260 6.61 6.67 -3.50
N GLY A 261 5.48 5.97 -3.32
CA GLY A 261 4.23 6.33 -3.97
C GLY A 261 3.66 7.67 -3.48
N ALA A 262 3.77 7.96 -2.19
CA ALA A 262 3.37 9.25 -1.62
C ALA A 262 4.23 10.41 -2.18
N MET A 263 5.55 10.20 -2.35
CA MET A 263 6.42 11.17 -3.01
C MET A 263 6.02 11.39 -4.47
N LYS A 264 5.74 10.32 -5.23
CA LYS A 264 5.27 10.41 -6.62
C LYS A 264 3.97 11.20 -6.69
N PHE A 265 3.03 10.94 -5.79
CA PHE A 265 1.76 11.66 -5.73
C PHE A 265 1.96 13.17 -5.53
N VAL A 266 2.82 13.57 -4.59
CA VAL A 266 3.17 14.99 -4.39
C VAL A 266 3.85 15.59 -5.61
N LYS A 267 4.76 14.85 -6.23
CA LYS A 267 5.49 15.34 -7.39
C LYS A 267 4.57 15.70 -8.56
N GLU A 268 3.60 14.84 -8.84
CA GLU A 268 2.73 14.95 -10.02
C GLU A 268 1.53 15.87 -9.82
N SER A 269 1.21 16.19 -8.57
CA SER A 269 0.12 17.12 -8.27
C SER A 269 0.49 18.54 -8.66
N SER A 270 -0.38 19.13 -9.46
CA SER A 270 -0.35 20.57 -9.77
C SER A 270 -0.82 21.35 -8.54
N PHE A 271 -0.01 22.27 -8.03
CA PHE A 271 -0.37 23.24 -7.00
C PHE A 271 -0.53 24.61 -7.64
#